data_f137fe6e15b12804a51e3eba483efec2
#
_entry.id   f137fe6e15b12804a51e3eba483efec2
#
_cell.length_a   1.000
_cell.length_b   1.000
_cell.length_c   1.000
_cell.angle_alpha   90.00
_cell.angle_beta   90.00
_cell.angle_gamma   90.00
#
_symmetry.space_group_name_H-M   'P 1'
#
loop_
_entity.id
_entity.type
_entity.pdbx_description
1 polymer ?
#
loop_
_entity_poly.entity_id
_entity_poly.type
_entity_poly.pdbx_seq_one_letter_code
_entity_poly.pdbx_strand_id
1 'polypeptide(L)'
;MKILLEEAMSEKKIQVTLGNYKGVEVKKAEIIITEEEVKAELERARQYAVTTQDKDGAAELGDEAVIDFVGYIDGEAFAGGDGTDFPLKLGSNTFIPGFEDQLVGVKKDDNVDVVVTFPEDYHAAEFAGKEATFKVTVKGVRSSFVPELSDEVVQKISQCKTVAEFEEFVKKSIHDFKQNQADMEKENKVLEQIVEASEIEVPQEFIDERKEQLKNNLLAQLRNAGNTFEQYLQYNGLTEELFEEYAAKDALSMLKGQAVLQEIAKAEGFSYTDEDVDQTIAAMAMSYQMPAEQLREMMGERG
;
A
#
# COMPACT_ATOMS: atom_id res chain seq x y z
N MET A 1 46.49 -5.07 19.75
CA MET A 1 45.40 -5.89 19.20
C MET A 1 44.21 -5.04 18.70
N LYS A 2 43.79 -3.97 19.41
CA LYS A 2 42.73 -3.04 18.94
C LYS A 2 43.16 -2.21 17.74
N ILE A 3 44.40 -1.72 17.70
CA ILE A 3 44.98 -0.92 16.60
C ILE A 3 45.13 -1.76 15.31
N LEU A 4 45.49 -3.03 15.41
CA LEU A 4 45.58 -3.95 14.26
C LEU A 4 44.22 -4.36 13.69
N LEU A 5 43.15 -4.35 14.52
CA LEU A 5 41.77 -4.55 14.03
C LEU A 5 41.24 -3.29 13.36
N GLU A 6 41.54 -2.10 13.84
CA GLU A 6 41.15 -0.83 13.22
C GLU A 6 41.91 -0.60 11.91
N GLU A 7 43.17 -0.97 11.80
CA GLU A 7 43.95 -0.95 10.55
C GLU A 7 43.44 -2.01 9.53
N ALA A 8 43.11 -3.23 9.97
CA ALA A 8 42.54 -4.26 9.12
C ALA A 8 41.10 -3.93 8.61
N MET A 9 40.33 -3.19 9.38
CA MET A 9 39.04 -2.63 8.95
C MET A 9 39.21 -1.39 8.05
N SER A 10 40.39 -0.74 8.08
CA SER A 10 40.73 0.40 7.23
C SER A 10 41.11 0.02 5.79
N GLU A 11 41.49 -1.25 5.53
CA GLU A 11 41.95 -1.71 4.23
C GLU A 11 40.77 -2.12 3.28
N LYS A 12 39.58 -2.33 3.82
CA LYS A 12 38.39 -2.73 3.01
C LYS A 12 37.44 -1.54 2.85
N LYS A 13 37.78 -0.61 2.00
CA LYS A 13 36.88 0.47 1.58
C LYS A 13 36.57 0.31 0.10
N ILE A 14 35.37 0.73 -0.29
CA ILE A 14 35.03 0.88 -1.68
C ILE A 14 35.95 1.94 -2.25
N GLN A 15 36.72 1.60 -3.28
CA GLN A 15 37.64 2.53 -3.95
C GLN A 15 36.94 3.11 -5.18
N VAL A 16 36.99 4.43 -5.32
CA VAL A 16 36.38 5.13 -6.43
C VAL A 16 37.36 6.10 -7.04
N THR A 17 37.58 5.96 -8.33
CA THR A 17 38.24 6.99 -9.16
C THR A 17 37.17 7.60 -10.05
N LEU A 18 36.75 8.83 -9.75
CA LEU A 18 35.72 9.52 -10.50
C LEU A 18 36.14 9.76 -11.95
N GLY A 19 35.27 9.34 -12.86
CA GLY A 19 35.36 9.76 -14.26
C GLY A 19 34.80 11.17 -14.46
N ASN A 20 34.46 11.49 -15.71
CA ASN A 20 33.82 12.76 -16.00
C ASN A 20 32.34 12.74 -15.53
N TYR A 21 32.08 13.43 -14.43
CA TYR A 21 30.73 13.57 -13.86
C TYR A 21 30.07 14.93 -14.13
N LYS A 22 30.79 15.87 -14.79
CA LYS A 22 30.23 17.18 -15.14
C LYS A 22 29.79 17.20 -16.60
N GLY A 23 28.67 17.86 -16.87
CA GLY A 23 28.15 18.00 -18.23
C GLY A 23 27.54 16.72 -18.82
N VAL A 24 27.06 15.80 -17.95
CA VAL A 24 26.34 14.60 -18.38
C VAL A 24 25.02 15.02 -19.03
N GLU A 25 24.77 14.58 -20.25
CA GLU A 25 23.55 14.90 -21.00
C GLU A 25 22.59 13.72 -21.00
N VAL A 26 21.35 13.97 -20.60
CA VAL A 26 20.26 13.00 -20.64
C VAL A 26 19.08 13.62 -21.38
N LYS A 27 18.46 12.83 -22.25
CA LYS A 27 17.25 13.27 -22.96
C LYS A 27 16.13 13.52 -21.95
N LYS A 28 15.50 14.71 -22.06
CA LYS A 28 14.31 15.01 -21.29
C LYS A 28 13.16 14.15 -21.80
N ALA A 29 12.47 13.46 -20.88
CA ALA A 29 11.24 12.75 -21.21
C ALA A 29 10.14 13.76 -21.55
N GLU A 30 9.34 13.47 -22.56
CA GLU A 30 8.14 14.23 -22.88
C GLU A 30 6.98 13.68 -22.06
N ILE A 31 6.31 14.54 -21.31
CA ILE A 31 5.16 14.18 -20.49
C ILE A 31 3.91 14.34 -21.34
N ILE A 32 3.36 13.22 -21.80
CA ILE A 32 2.12 13.17 -22.57
C ILE A 32 1.03 12.63 -21.67
N ILE A 33 -0.09 13.36 -21.57
CA ILE A 33 -1.30 12.93 -20.88
C ILE A 33 -2.34 12.65 -21.94
N THR A 34 -2.85 11.43 -21.99
CA THR A 34 -3.89 11.05 -22.95
C THR A 34 -5.28 11.24 -22.35
N GLU A 35 -6.26 11.43 -23.20
CA GLU A 35 -7.67 11.53 -22.78
C GLU A 35 -8.15 10.21 -22.14
N GLU A 36 -7.61 9.08 -22.62
CA GLU A 36 -7.93 7.76 -22.06
C GLU A 36 -7.45 7.62 -20.61
N GLU A 37 -6.25 8.13 -20.27
CA GLU A 37 -5.74 8.10 -18.89
C GLU A 37 -6.59 8.95 -17.96
N VAL A 38 -6.97 10.14 -18.40
CA VAL A 38 -7.85 11.03 -17.63
C VAL A 38 -9.21 10.36 -17.41
N LYS A 39 -9.79 9.79 -18.45
CA LYS A 39 -11.08 9.10 -18.38
C LYS A 39 -11.01 7.87 -17.47
N ALA A 40 -9.94 7.10 -17.54
CA ALA A 40 -9.74 5.94 -16.68
C ALA A 40 -9.65 6.32 -15.20
N GLU A 41 -8.97 7.41 -14.89
CA GLU A 41 -8.82 7.87 -13.50
C GLU A 41 -10.11 8.49 -12.96
N LEU A 42 -10.86 9.22 -13.80
CA LEU A 42 -12.18 9.71 -13.45
C LEU A 42 -13.17 8.56 -13.20
N GLU A 43 -13.13 7.53 -14.04
CA GLU A 43 -13.96 6.32 -13.86
C GLU A 43 -13.58 5.57 -12.59
N ARG A 44 -12.30 5.44 -12.30
CA ARG A 44 -11.80 4.84 -11.06
C ARG A 44 -12.28 5.62 -9.83
N ALA A 45 -12.17 6.95 -9.86
CA ALA A 45 -12.68 7.80 -8.78
C ALA A 45 -14.20 7.65 -8.61
N ARG A 46 -14.93 7.55 -9.72
CA ARG A 46 -16.38 7.31 -9.72
C ARG A 46 -16.74 6.00 -9.00
N GLN A 47 -15.94 4.94 -9.15
CA GLN A 47 -16.17 3.66 -8.47
C GLN A 47 -16.12 3.77 -6.95
N TYR A 48 -15.44 4.76 -6.39
CA TYR A 48 -15.46 5.04 -4.95
C TYR A 48 -16.70 5.81 -4.49
N ALA A 49 -17.50 6.35 -5.42
CA ALA A 49 -18.71 7.09 -5.12
C ALA A 49 -19.95 6.19 -4.98
N VAL A 50 -19.75 4.91 -4.65
CA VAL A 50 -20.88 3.99 -4.43
C VAL A 50 -21.86 4.63 -3.45
N THR A 51 -23.11 4.71 -3.87
CA THR A 51 -24.20 5.22 -3.05
C THR A 51 -25.32 4.20 -3.00
N THR A 52 -26.20 4.32 -2.02
CA THR A 52 -27.37 3.46 -1.87
C THR A 52 -28.63 4.25 -2.16
N GLN A 53 -29.62 3.60 -2.74
CA GLN A 53 -30.97 4.13 -2.89
C GLN A 53 -32.00 3.08 -2.44
N ASP A 54 -33.10 3.54 -1.91
CA ASP A 54 -34.20 2.66 -1.52
C ASP A 54 -34.72 1.88 -2.73
N LYS A 55 -34.93 0.59 -2.55
CA LYS A 55 -35.40 -0.35 -3.59
C LYS A 55 -36.74 -0.92 -3.15
N ASP A 56 -37.78 -0.69 -3.95
CA ASP A 56 -39.12 -1.24 -3.71
C ASP A 56 -39.25 -2.73 -4.12
N GLY A 57 -38.14 -3.36 -4.47
CA GLY A 57 -38.06 -4.74 -4.95
C GLY A 57 -37.56 -5.73 -3.91
N ALA A 58 -37.43 -6.99 -4.33
CA ALA A 58 -36.75 -8.01 -3.54
C ALA A 58 -35.25 -7.74 -3.46
N ALA A 59 -34.65 -8.07 -2.32
CA ALA A 59 -33.23 -7.94 -2.08
C ALA A 59 -32.44 -8.94 -2.95
N GLU A 60 -31.37 -8.47 -3.57
CA GLU A 60 -30.45 -9.27 -4.37
C GLU A 60 -29.04 -9.26 -3.73
N LEU A 61 -28.18 -10.16 -4.16
CA LEU A 61 -26.78 -10.14 -3.75
C LEU A 61 -26.15 -8.78 -4.12
N GLY A 62 -25.45 -8.16 -3.16
CA GLY A 62 -24.87 -6.83 -3.30
C GLY A 62 -25.76 -5.69 -2.80
N ASP A 63 -27.06 -5.92 -2.60
CA ASP A 63 -27.96 -4.96 -1.97
C ASP A 63 -27.70 -4.88 -0.45
N GLU A 64 -28.16 -3.79 0.16
CA GLU A 64 -28.15 -3.59 1.61
C GLU A 64 -29.56 -3.79 2.16
N ALA A 65 -29.73 -4.78 3.02
CA ALA A 65 -30.95 -4.96 3.79
C ALA A 65 -30.80 -4.25 5.15
N VAL A 66 -31.67 -3.31 5.43
CA VAL A 66 -31.76 -2.70 6.77
C VAL A 66 -32.65 -3.57 7.61
N ILE A 67 -32.10 -4.19 8.67
CA ILE A 67 -32.80 -5.21 9.45
C ILE A 67 -32.81 -4.91 10.95
N ASP A 68 -33.90 -5.31 11.59
CA ASP A 68 -33.89 -5.59 13.02
C ASP A 68 -33.80 -7.12 13.19
N PHE A 69 -33.01 -7.59 14.15
CA PHE A 69 -32.88 -9.00 14.39
C PHE A 69 -32.70 -9.33 15.88
N VAL A 70 -33.17 -10.50 16.27
CA VAL A 70 -32.96 -11.07 17.62
C VAL A 70 -32.65 -12.54 17.44
N GLY A 71 -31.50 -12.99 17.96
CA GLY A 71 -31.02 -14.36 17.92
C GLY A 71 -31.45 -15.18 19.15
N TYR A 72 -31.83 -16.42 18.91
CA TYR A 72 -32.24 -17.38 19.92
C TYR A 72 -31.43 -18.67 19.77
N ILE A 73 -30.97 -19.21 20.88
CA ILE A 73 -30.38 -20.55 20.97
C ILE A 73 -31.23 -21.34 21.96
N ASP A 74 -31.70 -22.54 21.60
CA ASP A 74 -32.60 -23.38 22.41
C ASP A 74 -33.87 -22.64 22.87
N GLY A 75 -34.32 -21.63 22.12
CA GLY A 75 -35.52 -20.83 22.44
C GLY A 75 -35.28 -19.64 23.38
N GLU A 76 -34.04 -19.43 23.86
CA GLU A 76 -33.66 -18.31 24.71
C GLU A 76 -32.83 -17.29 23.92
N ALA A 77 -33.16 -16.00 24.10
CA ALA A 77 -32.39 -14.94 23.47
C ALA A 77 -30.99 -14.82 24.10
N PHE A 78 -29.94 -14.67 23.31
CA PHE A 78 -28.59 -14.57 23.80
C PHE A 78 -28.00 -13.16 23.64
N ALA A 79 -27.09 -12.79 24.52
CA ALA A 79 -26.47 -11.48 24.52
C ALA A 79 -25.57 -11.29 23.29
N GLY A 80 -25.74 -10.13 22.63
CA GLY A 80 -24.97 -9.80 21.38
C GLY A 80 -25.57 -10.43 20.12
N GLY A 81 -26.75 -11.14 20.24
CA GLY A 81 -27.48 -11.67 19.10
C GLY A 81 -28.58 -10.74 18.57
N ASP A 82 -28.61 -9.47 18.97
CA ASP A 82 -29.65 -8.53 18.58
C ASP A 82 -29.09 -7.27 17.94
N GLY A 83 -29.87 -6.66 17.07
CA GLY A 83 -29.55 -5.40 16.42
C GLY A 83 -30.80 -4.73 15.88
N THR A 84 -30.74 -3.40 15.80
CA THR A 84 -31.83 -2.55 15.30
C THR A 84 -31.32 -1.63 14.20
N ASP A 85 -32.11 -1.45 13.14
CA ASP A 85 -31.77 -0.62 11.98
C ASP A 85 -30.36 -0.94 11.40
N PHE A 86 -29.97 -2.21 11.49
CA PHE A 86 -28.63 -2.65 11.08
C PHE A 86 -28.54 -2.75 9.54
N PRO A 87 -27.62 -1.99 8.89
CA PRO A 87 -27.41 -2.09 7.46
C PRO A 87 -26.52 -3.30 7.13
N LEU A 88 -27.12 -4.35 6.58
CA LEU A 88 -26.42 -5.56 6.18
C LEU A 88 -26.30 -5.67 4.67
N LYS A 89 -25.07 -5.63 4.15
CA LYS A 89 -24.80 -5.87 2.74
C LYS A 89 -24.81 -7.37 2.44
N LEU A 90 -25.74 -7.81 1.60
CA LEU A 90 -25.89 -9.24 1.24
C LEU A 90 -24.71 -9.72 0.38
N GLY A 91 -24.07 -10.79 0.81
CA GLY A 91 -22.86 -11.34 0.19
C GLY A 91 -21.56 -10.76 0.72
N SER A 92 -21.61 -9.95 1.80
CA SER A 92 -20.42 -9.40 2.46
C SER A 92 -19.67 -10.41 3.32
N ASN A 93 -20.32 -11.51 3.71
CA ASN A 93 -19.84 -12.49 4.68
C ASN A 93 -19.49 -11.86 6.05
N THR A 94 -20.17 -10.80 6.42
CA THR A 94 -20.01 -10.13 7.72
C THR A 94 -20.71 -10.89 8.85
N PHE A 95 -21.79 -11.60 8.51
CA PHE A 95 -22.55 -12.43 9.43
C PHE A 95 -22.13 -13.91 9.35
N ILE A 96 -22.71 -14.71 10.23
CA ILE A 96 -22.51 -16.17 10.27
C ILE A 96 -22.83 -16.77 8.89
N PRO A 97 -22.02 -17.70 8.37
CA PRO A 97 -22.26 -18.32 7.07
C PRO A 97 -23.70 -18.82 6.90
N GLY A 98 -24.31 -18.48 5.77
CA GLY A 98 -25.69 -18.84 5.45
C GLY A 98 -26.76 -17.88 6.00
N PHE A 99 -26.39 -16.86 6.78
CA PHE A 99 -27.33 -15.84 7.26
C PHE A 99 -27.78 -14.93 6.12
N GLU A 100 -26.82 -14.34 5.43
CA GLU A 100 -27.07 -13.38 4.33
C GLU A 100 -27.78 -14.03 3.15
N ASP A 101 -27.47 -15.31 2.87
CA ASP A 101 -28.07 -16.07 1.76
C ASP A 101 -29.60 -16.25 1.95
N GLN A 102 -30.06 -16.39 3.19
CA GLN A 102 -31.48 -16.55 3.49
C GLN A 102 -32.27 -15.23 3.42
N LEU A 103 -31.57 -14.10 3.36
CA LEU A 103 -32.16 -12.78 3.15
C LEU A 103 -32.20 -12.36 1.69
N VAL A 104 -31.67 -13.17 0.78
CA VAL A 104 -31.83 -12.91 -0.66
C VAL A 104 -33.30 -13.18 -1.04
N GLY A 105 -33.91 -12.19 -1.67
CA GLY A 105 -35.32 -12.27 -2.09
C GLY A 105 -36.32 -11.65 -1.12
N VAL A 106 -35.89 -11.23 0.08
CA VAL A 106 -36.78 -10.55 1.03
C VAL A 106 -37.13 -9.13 0.57
N LYS A 107 -38.24 -8.62 1.06
CA LYS A 107 -38.72 -7.26 0.79
C LYS A 107 -38.87 -6.48 2.08
N LYS A 108 -39.03 -5.20 1.95
CA LYS A 108 -39.39 -4.34 3.07
C LYS A 108 -40.63 -4.87 3.80
N ASP A 109 -40.61 -4.81 5.12
CA ASP A 109 -41.63 -5.26 6.06
C ASP A 109 -41.79 -6.80 6.17
N ASP A 110 -40.95 -7.58 5.49
CA ASP A 110 -40.90 -9.03 5.66
C ASP A 110 -40.33 -9.39 7.04
N ASN A 111 -40.90 -10.48 7.59
CA ASN A 111 -40.39 -11.13 8.81
C ASN A 111 -39.91 -12.52 8.43
N VAL A 112 -38.67 -12.81 8.69
CA VAL A 112 -38.02 -14.07 8.30
C VAL A 112 -37.32 -14.69 9.50
N ASP A 113 -37.50 -15.98 9.71
CA ASP A 113 -36.69 -16.73 10.66
C ASP A 113 -35.46 -17.30 9.91
N VAL A 114 -34.31 -16.77 10.24
CA VAL A 114 -33.01 -17.17 9.65
C VAL A 114 -32.36 -18.19 10.59
N VAL A 115 -32.20 -19.44 10.13
CA VAL A 115 -31.59 -20.51 10.89
C VAL A 115 -30.17 -20.76 10.39
N VAL A 116 -29.20 -20.65 11.30
CA VAL A 116 -27.78 -20.85 11.00
C VAL A 116 -27.08 -21.61 12.11
N THR A 117 -25.96 -22.25 11.77
CA THR A 117 -25.11 -22.92 12.77
C THR A 117 -23.81 -22.11 12.92
N PHE A 118 -23.47 -21.78 14.15
CA PHE A 118 -22.20 -21.14 14.45
C PHE A 118 -21.03 -22.04 14.03
N PRO A 119 -19.97 -21.49 13.38
CA PRO A 119 -18.76 -22.25 13.09
C PRO A 119 -18.15 -22.90 14.35
N GLU A 120 -17.48 -24.05 14.20
CA GLU A 120 -16.84 -24.75 15.33
C GLU A 120 -15.66 -23.93 15.92
N ASP A 121 -15.06 -23.06 15.14
CA ASP A 121 -13.97 -22.14 15.51
C ASP A 121 -14.45 -20.74 15.87
N TYR A 122 -15.75 -20.57 16.16
CA TYR A 122 -16.30 -19.27 16.51
C TYR A 122 -15.65 -18.72 17.77
N HIS A 123 -15.31 -17.42 17.75
CA HIS A 123 -14.55 -16.74 18.81
C HIS A 123 -15.19 -16.86 20.21
N ALA A 124 -16.53 -16.96 20.31
CA ALA A 124 -17.24 -17.23 21.54
C ALA A 124 -17.51 -18.74 21.64
N ALA A 125 -16.70 -19.47 22.40
CA ALA A 125 -16.74 -20.92 22.52
C ALA A 125 -18.08 -21.45 23.01
N GLU A 126 -18.87 -20.65 23.73
CA GLU A 126 -20.21 -20.99 24.23
C GLU A 126 -21.26 -21.13 23.10
N PHE A 127 -21.01 -20.54 21.94
CA PHE A 127 -21.89 -20.60 20.77
C PHE A 127 -21.37 -21.54 19.67
N ALA A 128 -20.10 -21.93 19.70
CA ALA A 128 -19.46 -22.76 18.69
C ALA A 128 -20.27 -24.06 18.44
N GLY A 129 -20.56 -24.33 17.16
CA GLY A 129 -21.30 -25.52 16.72
C GLY A 129 -22.79 -25.52 17.06
N LYS A 130 -23.34 -24.49 17.73
CA LYS A 130 -24.75 -24.42 18.07
C LYS A 130 -25.60 -23.87 16.94
N GLU A 131 -26.80 -24.40 16.80
CA GLU A 131 -27.81 -23.84 15.91
C GLU A 131 -28.47 -22.63 16.58
N ALA A 132 -28.62 -21.55 15.84
CA ALA A 132 -29.33 -20.35 16.27
C ALA A 132 -30.41 -19.96 15.27
N THR A 133 -31.53 -19.49 15.78
CA THR A 133 -32.62 -18.93 14.99
C THR A 133 -32.70 -17.44 15.22
N PHE A 134 -32.52 -16.67 14.18
CA PHE A 134 -32.65 -15.20 14.19
C PHE A 134 -34.00 -14.79 13.65
N LYS A 135 -34.78 -14.09 14.45
CA LYS A 135 -36.02 -13.45 13.99
C LYS A 135 -35.63 -12.10 13.38
N VAL A 136 -35.76 -11.99 12.07
CA VAL A 136 -35.35 -10.83 11.31
C VAL A 136 -36.57 -10.09 10.77
N THR A 137 -36.63 -8.79 11.03
CA THR A 137 -37.59 -7.87 10.41
C THR A 137 -36.87 -6.97 9.43
N VAL A 138 -37.25 -6.97 8.17
CA VAL A 138 -36.65 -6.16 7.12
C VAL A 138 -37.30 -4.77 7.11
N LYS A 139 -36.56 -3.74 7.51
CA LYS A 139 -37.03 -2.35 7.55
C LYS A 139 -36.98 -1.69 6.18
N GLY A 140 -36.07 -2.13 5.34
CA GLY A 140 -35.90 -1.60 3.98
C GLY A 140 -34.86 -2.37 3.19
N VAL A 141 -34.93 -2.25 1.90
CA VAL A 141 -33.93 -2.78 0.98
C VAL A 141 -33.35 -1.58 0.21
N ARG A 142 -32.04 -1.54 0.08
CA ARG A 142 -31.33 -0.52 -0.68
C ARG A 142 -30.44 -1.16 -1.73
N SER A 143 -30.48 -0.69 -2.94
CA SER A 143 -29.53 -1.10 -3.98
C SER A 143 -28.31 -0.17 -3.96
N SER A 144 -27.13 -0.78 -4.05
CA SER A 144 -25.88 -0.05 -4.24
C SER A 144 -25.64 0.17 -5.72
N PHE A 145 -25.37 1.40 -6.11
CA PHE A 145 -25.00 1.72 -7.48
C PHE A 145 -23.87 2.76 -7.53
N VAL A 146 -23.15 2.77 -8.64
CA VAL A 146 -22.12 3.78 -8.92
C VAL A 146 -22.80 4.91 -9.71
N PRO A 147 -22.97 6.10 -9.13
CA PRO A 147 -23.67 7.19 -9.80
C PRO A 147 -22.88 7.71 -11.00
N GLU A 148 -23.54 8.40 -11.93
CA GLU A 148 -22.83 9.18 -12.96
C GLU A 148 -22.04 10.32 -12.31
N LEU A 149 -20.91 10.67 -12.93
CA LEU A 149 -20.07 11.76 -12.43
C LEU A 149 -20.80 13.10 -12.61
N SER A 150 -21.18 13.69 -11.50
CA SER A 150 -21.85 15.00 -11.42
C SER A 150 -21.15 15.89 -10.42
N ASP A 151 -21.43 17.17 -10.41
CA ASP A 151 -20.86 18.11 -9.44
C ASP A 151 -21.16 17.68 -7.99
N GLU A 152 -22.34 17.14 -7.73
CA GLU A 152 -22.70 16.63 -6.41
C GLU A 152 -21.87 15.40 -5.99
N VAL A 153 -21.58 14.52 -6.94
CA VAL A 153 -20.75 13.34 -6.73
C VAL A 153 -19.30 13.76 -6.48
N VAL A 154 -18.79 14.67 -7.31
CA VAL A 154 -17.43 15.22 -7.18
C VAL A 154 -17.21 15.86 -5.81
N GLN A 155 -18.15 16.63 -5.30
CA GLN A 155 -18.08 17.26 -3.96
C GLN A 155 -18.07 16.22 -2.82
N LYS A 156 -18.61 15.02 -3.04
CA LYS A 156 -18.56 13.94 -2.03
C LYS A 156 -17.24 13.18 -2.01
N ILE A 157 -16.59 13.04 -3.17
CA ILE A 157 -15.38 12.21 -3.31
C ILE A 157 -14.08 13.03 -3.39
N SER A 158 -14.17 14.35 -3.49
CA SER A 158 -13.02 15.25 -3.61
C SER A 158 -13.28 16.60 -2.93
N GLN A 159 -12.28 17.47 -2.96
CA GLN A 159 -12.41 18.87 -2.53
C GLN A 159 -12.83 19.81 -3.67
N CYS A 160 -13.01 19.28 -4.89
CA CYS A 160 -13.44 20.05 -6.05
C CYS A 160 -14.94 20.31 -6.01
N LYS A 161 -15.36 21.42 -6.61
CA LYS A 161 -16.77 21.84 -6.62
C LYS A 161 -17.52 21.38 -7.85
N THR A 162 -16.83 21.17 -8.97
CA THR A 162 -17.42 20.81 -10.24
C THR A 162 -16.66 19.68 -10.91
N VAL A 163 -17.30 18.99 -11.85
CA VAL A 163 -16.67 17.96 -12.67
C VAL A 163 -15.48 18.53 -13.45
N ALA A 164 -15.59 19.75 -13.96
CA ALA A 164 -14.52 20.41 -14.70
C ALA A 164 -13.27 20.68 -13.82
N GLU A 165 -13.48 21.16 -12.57
CA GLU A 165 -12.38 21.33 -11.61
C GLU A 165 -11.73 19.99 -11.26
N PHE A 166 -12.53 18.95 -11.12
CA PHE A 166 -12.04 17.61 -10.81
C PHE A 166 -11.24 17.01 -11.97
N GLU A 167 -11.69 17.21 -13.22
CA GLU A 167 -10.97 16.79 -14.40
C GLU A 167 -9.60 17.47 -14.51
N GLU A 168 -9.53 18.78 -14.26
CA GLU A 168 -8.26 19.51 -14.23
C GLU A 168 -7.36 19.05 -13.07
N PHE A 169 -7.92 18.76 -11.91
CA PHE A 169 -7.19 18.18 -10.77
C PHE A 169 -6.60 16.81 -11.14
N VAL A 170 -7.37 15.94 -11.77
CA VAL A 170 -6.93 14.61 -12.24
C VAL A 170 -5.83 14.75 -13.27
N LYS A 171 -5.97 15.63 -14.28
CA LYS A 171 -4.93 15.92 -15.27
C LYS A 171 -3.63 16.36 -14.60
N LYS A 172 -3.73 17.28 -13.66
CA LYS A 172 -2.57 17.74 -12.89
C LYS A 172 -1.93 16.60 -12.09
N SER A 173 -2.71 15.77 -11.43
CA SER A 173 -2.19 14.63 -10.66
C SER A 173 -1.45 13.62 -11.54
N ILE A 174 -1.99 13.31 -12.72
CA ILE A 174 -1.34 12.44 -13.71
C ILE A 174 -0.03 13.10 -14.20
N HIS A 175 -0.07 14.41 -14.48
CA HIS A 175 1.12 15.15 -14.89
C HIS A 175 2.22 15.08 -13.82
N ASP A 176 1.88 15.42 -12.59
CA ASP A 176 2.83 15.46 -11.47
C ASP A 176 3.42 14.08 -11.20
N PHE A 177 2.60 13.03 -11.27
CA PHE A 177 3.07 11.64 -11.15
C PHE A 177 4.06 11.28 -12.27
N LYS A 178 3.72 11.54 -13.53
CA LYS A 178 4.60 11.26 -14.67
C LYS A 178 5.87 12.12 -14.65
N GLN A 179 5.77 13.38 -14.22
CA GLN A 179 6.92 14.26 -14.07
C GLN A 179 7.88 13.73 -13.02
N ASN A 180 7.39 13.35 -11.85
CA ASN A 180 8.21 12.76 -10.80
C ASN A 180 8.88 11.46 -11.26
N GLN A 181 8.16 10.61 -11.98
CA GLN A 181 8.73 9.40 -12.56
C GLN A 181 9.83 9.71 -13.57
N ALA A 182 9.59 10.66 -14.47
CA ALA A 182 10.57 11.09 -15.47
C ALA A 182 11.81 11.73 -14.83
N ASP A 183 11.64 12.49 -13.75
CA ASP A 183 12.75 13.09 -13.02
C ASP A 183 13.58 12.02 -12.30
N MET A 184 12.95 11.04 -11.66
CA MET A 184 13.66 9.89 -11.07
C MET A 184 14.42 9.06 -12.13
N GLU A 185 13.79 8.79 -13.28
CA GLU A 185 14.47 8.09 -14.38
C GLU A 185 15.66 8.88 -14.92
N LYS A 186 15.52 10.19 -15.02
CA LYS A 186 16.60 11.09 -15.43
C LYS A 186 17.76 11.05 -14.43
N GLU A 187 17.48 11.17 -13.15
CA GLU A 187 18.50 11.09 -12.09
C GLU A 187 19.22 9.74 -12.12
N ASN A 188 18.48 8.64 -12.24
CA ASN A 188 19.06 7.31 -12.36
C ASN A 188 19.97 7.18 -13.59
N LYS A 189 19.53 7.67 -14.76
CA LYS A 189 20.34 7.63 -15.99
C LYS A 189 21.60 8.49 -15.88
N VAL A 190 21.53 9.66 -15.22
CA VAL A 190 22.71 10.50 -14.94
C VAL A 190 23.68 9.74 -14.04
N LEU A 191 23.18 9.16 -12.95
CA LEU A 191 24.02 8.39 -12.02
C LEU A 191 24.65 7.17 -12.71
N GLU A 192 23.89 6.43 -13.51
CA GLU A 192 24.37 5.28 -14.27
C GLU A 192 25.52 5.65 -15.20
N GLN A 193 25.40 6.74 -15.97
CA GLN A 193 26.47 7.21 -16.85
C GLN A 193 27.72 7.63 -16.07
N ILE A 194 27.57 8.25 -14.89
CA ILE A 194 28.70 8.63 -14.05
C ILE A 194 29.39 7.37 -13.46
N VAL A 195 28.60 6.39 -13.02
CA VAL A 195 29.10 5.10 -12.53
C VAL A 195 29.88 4.37 -13.63
N GLU A 196 29.33 4.31 -14.85
CA GLU A 196 30.00 3.68 -16.01
C GLU A 196 31.30 4.39 -16.41
N ALA A 197 31.35 5.73 -16.26
CA ALA A 197 32.54 6.53 -16.54
C ALA A 197 33.63 6.46 -15.45
N SER A 198 33.30 5.90 -14.28
CA SER A 198 34.17 5.83 -13.10
C SER A 198 34.74 4.42 -12.88
N GLU A 199 35.95 4.35 -12.31
CA GLU A 199 36.53 3.08 -11.87
C GLU A 199 36.15 2.86 -10.42
N ILE A 200 35.44 1.75 -10.15
CA ILE A 200 34.88 1.46 -8.82
C ILE A 200 35.15 0.02 -8.44
N GLU A 201 35.94 -0.17 -7.40
CA GLU A 201 36.21 -1.47 -6.81
C GLU A 201 35.39 -1.66 -5.54
N VAL A 202 34.46 -2.61 -5.57
CA VAL A 202 33.59 -2.97 -4.44
C VAL A 202 34.02 -4.34 -3.91
N PRO A 203 34.53 -4.42 -2.67
CA PRO A 203 34.86 -5.70 -2.05
C PRO A 203 33.62 -6.60 -1.92
N GLN A 204 33.77 -7.89 -2.19
CA GLN A 204 32.68 -8.88 -2.20
C GLN A 204 31.87 -8.88 -0.89
N GLU A 205 32.53 -8.66 0.23
CA GLU A 205 31.91 -8.63 1.55
C GLU A 205 30.78 -7.57 1.65
N PHE A 206 30.97 -6.37 1.08
CA PHE A 206 29.94 -5.33 1.04
C PHE A 206 28.76 -5.71 0.16
N ILE A 207 29.03 -6.42 -0.96
CA ILE A 207 27.96 -6.92 -1.85
C ILE A 207 27.13 -7.96 -1.12
N ASP A 208 27.78 -8.90 -0.42
CA ASP A 208 27.10 -9.98 0.30
C ASP A 208 26.27 -9.41 1.47
N GLU A 209 26.82 -8.47 2.22
CA GLU A 209 26.10 -7.79 3.31
C GLU A 209 24.88 -7.03 2.77
N ARG A 210 25.05 -6.27 1.70
CA ARG A 210 23.94 -5.49 1.09
C ARG A 210 22.87 -6.41 0.52
N LYS A 211 23.28 -7.49 -0.13
CA LYS A 211 22.36 -8.52 -0.65
C LYS A 211 21.51 -9.12 0.47
N GLU A 212 22.14 -9.45 1.59
CA GLU A 212 21.44 -9.98 2.76
C GLU A 212 20.45 -8.95 3.34
N GLN A 213 20.84 -7.67 3.43
CA GLN A 213 19.93 -6.59 3.84
C GLN A 213 18.72 -6.48 2.90
N LEU A 214 18.92 -6.53 1.58
CA LEU A 214 17.83 -6.48 0.59
C LEU A 214 16.87 -7.67 0.77
N LYS A 215 17.41 -8.88 0.94
CA LYS A 215 16.61 -10.09 1.20
C LYS A 215 15.81 -9.97 2.50
N ASN A 216 16.44 -9.53 3.58
CA ASN A 216 15.78 -9.37 4.87
C ASN A 216 14.66 -8.32 4.83
N ASN A 217 14.86 -7.20 4.12
CA ASN A 217 13.84 -6.18 3.92
C ASN A 217 12.64 -6.73 3.14
N LEU A 218 12.89 -7.47 2.06
CA LEU A 218 11.84 -8.13 1.29
C LEU A 218 11.06 -9.14 2.16
N LEU A 219 11.76 -9.97 2.93
CA LEU A 219 11.12 -10.94 3.82
C LEU A 219 10.23 -10.26 4.88
N ALA A 220 10.67 -9.11 5.41
CA ALA A 220 9.87 -8.34 6.35
C ALA A 220 8.60 -7.76 5.67
N GLN A 221 8.72 -7.22 4.47
CA GLN A 221 7.58 -6.71 3.69
C GLN A 221 6.58 -7.83 3.36
N LEU A 222 7.05 -8.98 2.91
CA LEU A 222 6.20 -10.14 2.60
C LEU A 222 5.45 -10.63 3.84
N ARG A 223 6.14 -10.71 4.99
CA ARG A 223 5.52 -11.11 6.26
C ARG A 223 4.41 -10.15 6.69
N ASN A 224 4.63 -8.85 6.56
CA ASN A 224 3.64 -7.83 6.87
C ASN A 224 2.41 -7.91 5.94
N ALA A 225 2.62 -8.34 4.69
CA ALA A 225 1.55 -8.56 3.70
C ALA A 225 0.89 -9.96 3.80
N GLY A 226 1.32 -10.82 4.74
CA GLY A 226 0.80 -12.19 4.91
C GLY A 226 1.25 -13.16 3.81
N ASN A 227 2.32 -12.84 3.09
CA ASN A 227 2.86 -13.67 2.00
C ASN A 227 4.15 -14.38 2.42
N THR A 228 4.45 -15.51 1.78
CA THR A 228 5.73 -16.22 1.95
C THR A 228 6.70 -15.89 0.82
N PHE A 229 8.00 -16.14 1.08
CA PHE A 229 9.04 -15.97 0.06
C PHE A 229 8.85 -16.93 -1.13
N GLU A 230 8.40 -18.15 -0.89
CA GLU A 230 8.10 -19.13 -1.92
C GLU A 230 6.97 -18.66 -2.84
N GLN A 231 5.90 -18.10 -2.27
CA GLN A 231 4.80 -17.49 -3.04
C GLN A 231 5.28 -16.32 -3.89
N TYR A 232 6.17 -15.49 -3.35
CA TYR A 232 6.78 -14.39 -4.09
C TYR A 232 7.61 -14.90 -5.28
N LEU A 233 8.46 -15.89 -5.07
CA LEU A 233 9.27 -16.51 -6.13
C LEU A 233 8.37 -17.12 -7.22
N GLN A 234 7.36 -17.87 -6.82
CA GLN A 234 6.41 -18.49 -7.75
C GLN A 234 5.63 -17.46 -8.57
N TYR A 235 5.14 -16.41 -7.93
CA TYR A 235 4.38 -15.34 -8.60
C TYR A 235 5.23 -14.60 -9.64
N ASN A 236 6.53 -14.38 -9.35
CA ASN A 236 7.45 -13.69 -10.24
C ASN A 236 8.17 -14.63 -11.23
N GLY A 237 7.91 -15.94 -11.17
CA GLY A 237 8.58 -16.91 -12.03
C GLY A 237 10.08 -17.03 -11.76
N LEU A 238 10.52 -16.82 -10.53
CA LEU A 238 11.91 -16.82 -10.10
C LEU A 238 12.25 -18.13 -9.38
N THR A 239 13.50 -18.59 -9.55
CA THR A 239 14.12 -19.54 -8.63
C THR A 239 14.89 -18.78 -7.54
N GLU A 240 15.19 -19.43 -6.42
CA GLU A 240 15.99 -18.80 -5.37
C GLU A 240 17.39 -18.42 -5.88
N GLU A 241 18.00 -19.23 -6.71
CA GLU A 241 19.30 -18.95 -7.34
C GLU A 241 19.25 -17.68 -8.21
N LEU A 242 18.22 -17.55 -9.04
CA LEU A 242 18.04 -16.38 -9.90
C LEU A 242 17.73 -15.11 -9.08
N PHE A 243 16.98 -15.25 -7.99
CA PHE A 243 16.75 -14.15 -7.06
C PHE A 243 18.07 -13.69 -6.41
N GLU A 244 18.91 -14.62 -5.94
CA GLU A 244 20.22 -14.30 -5.34
C GLU A 244 21.15 -13.59 -6.35
N GLU A 245 21.12 -13.99 -7.61
CA GLU A 245 21.88 -13.34 -8.70
C GLU A 245 21.39 -11.88 -8.91
N TYR A 246 20.08 -11.67 -9.01
CA TYR A 246 19.51 -10.34 -9.16
C TYR A 246 19.78 -9.46 -7.94
N ALA A 247 19.61 -9.99 -6.74
CA ALA A 247 19.89 -9.28 -5.52
C ALA A 247 21.37 -8.86 -5.39
N ALA A 248 22.30 -9.71 -5.84
CA ALA A 248 23.73 -9.38 -5.88
C ALA A 248 24.03 -8.27 -6.91
N LYS A 249 23.41 -8.32 -8.07
CA LYS A 249 23.55 -7.27 -9.10
C LYS A 249 23.00 -5.93 -8.62
N ASP A 250 21.82 -5.95 -7.99
CA ASP A 250 21.21 -4.75 -7.43
C ASP A 250 22.04 -4.18 -6.29
N ALA A 251 22.54 -5.04 -5.38
CA ALA A 251 23.44 -4.65 -4.30
C ALA A 251 24.70 -3.96 -4.83
N LEU A 252 25.33 -4.53 -5.85
CA LEU A 252 26.52 -3.95 -6.50
C LEU A 252 26.20 -2.59 -7.13
N SER A 253 25.09 -2.48 -7.85
CA SER A 253 24.65 -1.22 -8.49
C SER A 253 24.42 -0.12 -7.44
N MET A 254 23.70 -0.45 -6.36
CA MET A 254 23.43 0.48 -5.26
C MET A 254 24.72 0.95 -4.58
N LEU A 255 25.64 0.03 -4.29
CA LEU A 255 26.93 0.34 -3.65
C LEU A 255 27.79 1.24 -4.54
N LYS A 256 27.86 0.97 -5.84
CA LYS A 256 28.58 1.80 -6.80
C LYS A 256 27.99 3.21 -6.87
N GLY A 257 26.67 3.33 -7.01
CA GLY A 257 25.98 4.61 -7.05
C GLY A 257 26.23 5.43 -5.78
N GLN A 258 26.09 4.81 -4.61
CA GLN A 258 26.32 5.46 -3.33
C GLN A 258 27.79 5.92 -3.18
N ALA A 259 28.75 5.10 -3.55
CA ALA A 259 30.16 5.43 -3.47
C ALA A 259 30.54 6.60 -4.39
N VAL A 260 30.02 6.61 -5.61
CA VAL A 260 30.23 7.73 -6.56
C VAL A 260 29.66 9.03 -6.01
N LEU A 261 28.41 9.01 -5.49
CA LEU A 261 27.80 10.21 -4.92
C LEU A 261 28.59 10.75 -3.72
N GLN A 262 29.13 9.87 -2.87
CA GLN A 262 29.97 10.26 -1.75
C GLN A 262 31.28 10.92 -2.23
N GLU A 263 31.94 10.38 -3.25
CA GLU A 263 33.17 10.97 -3.78
C GLU A 263 32.91 12.30 -4.50
N ILE A 264 31.79 12.43 -5.22
CA ILE A 264 31.37 13.71 -5.81
C ILE A 264 31.12 14.74 -4.69
N ALA A 265 30.40 14.37 -3.64
CA ALA A 265 30.15 15.26 -2.51
C ALA A 265 31.45 15.78 -1.87
N LYS A 266 32.47 14.92 -1.73
CA LYS A 266 33.80 15.32 -1.25
C LYS A 266 34.53 16.24 -2.24
N ALA A 267 34.49 15.89 -3.54
CA ALA A 267 35.16 16.66 -4.59
C ALA A 267 34.55 18.06 -4.75
N GLU A 268 33.25 18.22 -4.59
CA GLU A 268 32.54 19.50 -4.67
C GLU A 268 32.48 20.24 -3.32
N GLY A 269 32.97 19.63 -2.24
CA GLY A 269 33.01 20.25 -0.91
C GLY A 269 31.65 20.41 -0.27
N PHE A 270 30.70 19.52 -0.60
CA PHE A 270 29.39 19.51 0.06
C PHE A 270 29.55 19.18 1.55
N SER A 271 28.92 19.97 2.36
CA SER A 271 28.82 19.78 3.81
C SER A 271 27.37 19.99 4.23
N TYR A 272 27.00 19.36 5.31
CA TYR A 272 25.69 19.54 5.95
C TYR A 272 25.89 20.13 7.35
N THR A 273 24.90 20.85 7.82
CA THR A 273 24.83 21.39 9.17
C THR A 273 23.86 20.55 10.03
N ASP A 274 23.93 20.71 11.34
CA ASP A 274 22.98 20.07 12.25
C ASP A 274 21.54 20.52 11.93
N GLU A 275 21.35 21.76 11.45
CA GLU A 275 20.06 22.27 11.02
C GLU A 275 19.52 21.55 9.79
N ASP A 276 20.36 21.21 8.80
CA ASP A 276 19.98 20.42 7.63
C ASP A 276 19.52 19.01 8.03
N VAL A 277 20.21 18.40 9.00
CA VAL A 277 19.86 17.11 9.56
C VAL A 277 18.50 17.19 10.25
N ASP A 278 18.30 18.20 11.10
CA ASP A 278 17.04 18.41 11.82
C ASP A 278 15.86 18.61 10.86
N GLN A 279 16.03 19.40 9.81
CA GLN A 279 15.00 19.61 8.78
C GLN A 279 14.68 18.30 8.03
N THR A 280 15.69 17.51 7.71
CA THR A 280 15.51 16.22 7.03
C THR A 280 14.74 15.24 7.92
N ILE A 281 15.14 15.13 9.21
CA ILE A 281 14.44 14.28 10.17
C ILE A 281 12.99 14.74 10.35
N ALA A 282 12.75 16.04 10.42
CA ALA A 282 11.39 16.58 10.56
C ALA A 282 10.52 16.25 9.33
N ALA A 283 11.06 16.37 8.11
CA ALA A 283 10.35 16.01 6.89
C ALA A 283 10.04 14.51 6.82
N MET A 284 10.98 13.66 7.18
CA MET A 284 10.79 12.21 7.26
C MET A 284 9.74 11.84 8.33
N ALA A 285 9.80 12.46 9.51
CA ALA A 285 8.86 12.24 10.59
C ALA A 285 7.41 12.57 10.19
N MET A 286 7.22 13.65 9.42
CA MET A 286 5.92 14.00 8.84
C MET A 286 5.43 12.91 7.87
N SER A 287 6.30 12.36 7.02
CA SER A 287 5.93 11.30 6.09
C SER A 287 5.54 9.99 6.80
N TYR A 288 6.21 9.67 7.91
CA TYR A 288 5.91 8.48 8.73
C TYR A 288 4.82 8.73 9.79
N GLN A 289 4.27 9.94 9.88
CA GLN A 289 3.27 10.35 10.88
C GLN A 289 3.72 10.05 12.32
N MET A 290 5.00 10.28 12.62
CA MET A 290 5.58 10.06 13.94
C MET A 290 6.35 11.30 14.44
N PRO A 291 6.58 11.43 15.76
CA PRO A 291 7.42 12.51 16.30
C PRO A 291 8.87 12.43 15.81
N ALA A 292 9.46 13.59 15.47
CA ALA A 292 10.85 13.66 15.00
C ALA A 292 11.87 13.08 16.00
N GLU A 293 11.65 13.25 17.30
CA GLU A 293 12.49 12.69 18.37
C GLU A 293 12.48 11.16 18.33
N GLN A 294 11.31 10.55 18.14
CA GLN A 294 11.17 9.11 18.05
C GLN A 294 11.88 8.55 16.80
N LEU A 295 11.75 9.25 15.67
CA LEU A 295 12.48 8.87 14.45
C LEU A 295 14.00 8.95 14.66
N ARG A 296 14.48 10.01 15.31
CA ARG A 296 15.89 10.20 15.64
C ARG A 296 16.43 9.08 16.54
N GLU A 297 15.67 8.67 17.57
CA GLU A 297 16.04 7.54 18.42
C GLU A 297 16.12 6.22 17.64
N MET A 298 15.17 5.99 16.72
CA MET A 298 15.15 4.79 15.87
C MET A 298 16.32 4.75 14.89
N MET A 299 16.72 5.88 14.33
CA MET A 299 17.88 5.97 13.42
C MET A 299 19.21 5.85 14.16
N GLY A 300 19.26 6.16 15.46
CA GLY A 300 20.46 6.12 16.29
C GLY A 300 21.50 7.19 15.89
N GLU A 301 22.67 7.19 16.59
CA GLU A 301 23.76 8.14 16.32
C GLU A 301 24.46 7.95 14.95
N ARG A 302 24.06 6.95 14.15
CA ARG A 302 24.63 6.60 12.83
C ARG A 302 23.66 6.78 11.67
N GLY A 303 22.45 7.28 11.92
CA GLY A 303 21.42 7.55 10.90
C GLY A 303 21.65 8.85 10.18
#